data_331568cf9c12a7136e2d802b66fdf73e
#
_entry.id   331568cf9c12a7136e2d802b66fdf73e
#
_cell.length_a   1.000
_cell.length_b   1.000
_cell.length_c   1.000
_cell.angle_alpha   90.00
_cell.angle_beta   90.00
_cell.angle_gamma   90.00
#
_symmetry.space_group_name_H-M   'P 1'
#
loop_
_entity.id
_entity.type
_entity.pdbx_description
1 polymer ?
#
loop_
_entity_poly.entity_id
_entity_poly.type
_entity_poly.pdbx_seq_one_letter_code
_entity_poly.pdbx_strand_id
1 'polypeptide(L)'
;MIQMEAPVQSRTIPPAPAECTDEPVTGPSAFAIDNLSLWYGQKQAVREVTLNVPQHQVTAIIGPSGCGKSTLLRSLNRMHELVPNTRIDGRVLFHGNDLYGPEIDPTLVRRRIGMVFQKSNPFPTMSIQDNVVVGLRLNGVRDRKILNERTEKALRMAALWDEVKDDLRKPGMSLSGGQQQRLCIARAVAVEPDVLLMDEPASALDPIATMKIEELIWELKTNYTIVIVTHNMQQAGRVSDYTAFMYMGQLVEFGDTNQIFSRPKQKRTEDYITGRFG
;
A
#
# COMPACT_ATOMS: atom_id res chain seq x y z
N MET A 1 -24.57 48.13 -18.22
CA MET A 1 -23.13 48.25 -17.90
C MET A 1 -22.77 46.95 -17.22
N ILE A 2 -22.23 45.98 -17.96
CA ILE A 2 -21.81 44.68 -17.45
C ILE A 2 -20.33 44.79 -17.11
N GLN A 3 -20.00 44.63 -15.82
CA GLN A 3 -18.60 44.62 -15.38
C GLN A 3 -17.97 43.28 -15.83
N MET A 4 -16.95 43.38 -16.64
CA MET A 4 -16.09 42.25 -17.02
C MET A 4 -15.17 41.95 -15.83
N GLU A 5 -15.29 40.74 -15.29
CA GLU A 5 -14.32 40.19 -14.32
C GLU A 5 -12.96 39.98 -14.98
N ALA A 6 -11.90 40.34 -14.26
CA ALA A 6 -10.52 40.18 -14.72
C ALA A 6 -10.12 38.70 -14.78
N PRO A 7 -9.24 38.32 -15.72
CA PRO A 7 -8.82 36.91 -15.85
C PRO A 7 -7.99 36.45 -14.66
N VAL A 8 -8.35 35.30 -14.12
CA VAL A 8 -7.62 34.58 -13.07
C VAL A 8 -6.20 34.30 -13.57
N GLN A 9 -5.22 34.89 -12.92
CA GLN A 9 -3.80 34.64 -13.19
C GLN A 9 -3.49 33.15 -12.96
N SER A 10 -3.05 32.46 -14.02
CA SER A 10 -2.51 31.12 -13.94
C SER A 10 -1.28 31.11 -13.03
N ARG A 11 -1.38 30.51 -11.85
CA ARG A 11 -0.21 30.23 -11.02
C ARG A 11 0.69 29.25 -11.76
N THR A 12 1.80 29.74 -12.28
CA THR A 12 2.87 28.92 -12.82
C THR A 12 3.42 28.02 -11.70
N ILE A 13 3.35 26.70 -11.92
CA ILE A 13 3.96 25.70 -11.04
C ILE A 13 5.49 25.90 -11.14
N PRO A 14 6.21 26.10 -10.02
CA PRO A 14 7.66 26.19 -10.07
C PRO A 14 8.26 24.88 -10.63
N PRO A 15 9.39 24.95 -11.35
CA PRO A 15 10.05 23.77 -11.90
C PRO A 15 10.42 22.79 -10.79
N ALA A 16 10.42 21.50 -11.12
CA ALA A 16 10.78 20.42 -10.22
C ALA A 16 12.16 20.67 -9.61
N PRO A 17 12.36 20.43 -8.30
CA PRO A 17 13.69 20.44 -7.74
C PRO A 17 14.56 19.37 -8.40
N ALA A 18 15.81 19.74 -8.70
CA ALA A 18 16.81 18.86 -9.27
C ALA A 18 17.04 17.63 -8.38
N GLU A 19 17.20 16.50 -9.07
CA GLU A 19 17.81 15.24 -8.65
C GLU A 19 17.65 14.84 -7.17
N CYS A 20 16.72 13.91 -6.92
CA CYS A 20 16.77 13.06 -5.74
C CYS A 20 18.10 12.29 -5.77
N THR A 21 19.07 12.70 -4.96
CA THR A 21 20.28 11.92 -4.70
C THR A 21 19.92 10.82 -3.72
N ASP A 22 19.43 9.73 -4.24
CA ASP A 22 19.17 8.53 -3.46
C ASP A 22 20.51 7.92 -3.05
N GLU A 23 20.72 7.73 -1.75
CA GLU A 23 21.66 6.72 -1.32
C GLU A 23 21.15 5.38 -1.87
N PRO A 24 21.99 4.62 -2.59
CA PRO A 24 21.52 3.38 -3.19
C PRO A 24 21.02 2.47 -2.08
N VAL A 25 19.75 2.07 -2.18
CA VAL A 25 19.19 1.03 -1.31
C VAL A 25 20.08 -0.20 -1.44
N THR A 26 20.77 -0.55 -0.37
CA THR A 26 21.69 -1.69 -0.36
C THR A 26 20.89 -2.98 -0.26
N GLY A 27 20.88 -3.81 -1.30
CA GLY A 27 20.22 -5.09 -1.31
C GLY A 27 19.25 -5.29 -2.48
N PRO A 28 18.64 -6.49 -2.59
CA PRO A 28 17.69 -6.80 -3.65
C PRO A 28 16.39 -6.00 -3.48
N SER A 29 15.89 -5.43 -4.58
CA SER A 29 14.62 -4.70 -4.62
C SER A 29 13.46 -5.61 -5.02
N ALA A 30 12.32 -5.49 -4.34
CA ALA A 30 11.07 -6.12 -4.76
C ALA A 30 10.47 -5.36 -5.95
N PHE A 31 10.48 -4.01 -5.87
CA PHE A 31 10.11 -3.17 -7.00
C PHE A 31 11.25 -2.21 -7.34
N ALA A 32 11.46 -2.02 -8.64
CA ALA A 32 12.17 -0.88 -9.20
C ALA A 32 11.20 -0.09 -10.07
N ILE A 33 10.89 1.11 -9.63
CA ILE A 33 9.99 2.04 -10.32
C ILE A 33 10.86 3.06 -11.03
N ASP A 34 10.66 3.23 -12.34
CA ASP A 34 11.46 4.12 -13.17
C ASP A 34 10.55 5.09 -13.93
N ASN A 35 10.69 6.37 -13.59
CA ASN A 35 9.99 7.49 -14.22
C ASN A 35 8.48 7.30 -14.37
N LEU A 36 7.83 6.75 -13.35
CA LEU A 36 6.42 6.39 -13.39
C LEU A 36 5.52 7.60 -13.36
N SER A 37 4.66 7.71 -14.36
CA SER A 37 3.59 8.71 -14.43
C SER A 37 2.24 8.02 -14.64
N LEU A 38 1.18 8.50 -13.95
CA LEU A 38 -0.15 7.92 -14.04
C LEU A 38 -1.24 8.99 -14.07
N TRP A 39 -2.24 8.77 -14.94
CA TRP A 39 -3.38 9.67 -15.13
C TRP A 39 -4.71 8.95 -14.96
N TYR A 40 -5.68 9.69 -14.43
CA TYR A 40 -7.11 9.37 -14.48
C TYR A 40 -7.79 10.41 -15.39
N GLY A 41 -8.16 10.01 -16.61
CA GLY A 41 -8.57 10.93 -17.65
C GLY A 41 -7.47 11.96 -17.95
N GLN A 42 -7.76 13.23 -17.74
CA GLN A 42 -6.78 14.32 -17.94
C GLN A 42 -5.98 14.67 -16.67
N LYS A 43 -6.38 14.16 -15.50
CA LYS A 43 -5.73 14.48 -14.23
C LYS A 43 -4.52 13.57 -14.02
N GLN A 44 -3.32 14.14 -14.02
CA GLN A 44 -2.10 13.43 -13.63
C GLN A 44 -2.06 13.29 -12.11
N ALA A 45 -2.05 12.05 -11.64
CA ALA A 45 -2.06 11.71 -10.21
C ALA A 45 -0.67 11.32 -9.68
N VAL A 46 0.19 10.76 -10.54
CA VAL A 46 1.60 10.43 -10.25
C VAL A 46 2.45 11.03 -11.35
N ARG A 47 3.61 11.59 -11.00
CA ARG A 47 4.47 12.35 -11.92
C ARG A 47 5.92 11.92 -11.75
N GLU A 48 6.47 11.24 -12.75
CA GLU A 48 7.90 10.93 -12.88
C GLU A 48 8.52 10.35 -11.59
N VAL A 49 7.80 9.43 -10.93
CA VAL A 49 8.27 8.81 -9.69
C VAL A 49 9.29 7.74 -10.03
N THR A 50 10.49 7.87 -9.46
CA THR A 50 11.54 6.85 -9.46
C THR A 50 11.81 6.42 -8.02
N LEU A 51 11.69 5.12 -7.74
CA LEU A 51 11.75 4.58 -6.39
C LEU A 51 12.12 3.09 -6.42
N ASN A 52 13.03 2.68 -5.54
CA ASN A 52 13.34 1.27 -5.30
C ASN A 52 12.75 0.83 -3.96
N VAL A 53 11.93 -0.22 -3.96
CA VAL A 53 11.35 -0.82 -2.76
C VAL A 53 12.17 -2.04 -2.36
N PRO A 54 12.88 -2.02 -1.20
CA PRO A 54 13.70 -3.14 -0.75
C PRO A 54 12.86 -4.37 -0.41
N GLN A 55 13.42 -5.57 -0.65
CA GLN A 55 12.79 -6.83 -0.24
C GLN A 55 12.82 -7.01 1.28
N HIS A 56 11.77 -7.66 1.83
CA HIS A 56 11.66 -7.99 3.25
C HIS A 56 11.83 -6.79 4.20
N GLN A 57 11.42 -5.62 3.73
CA GLN A 57 11.40 -4.37 4.47
C GLN A 57 10.01 -3.75 4.39
N VAL A 58 9.72 -2.85 5.32
CA VAL A 58 8.51 -2.03 5.29
C VAL A 58 8.85 -0.66 4.69
N THR A 59 8.25 -0.34 3.55
CA THR A 59 8.34 0.99 2.94
C THR A 59 7.04 1.75 3.19
N ALA A 60 7.09 2.85 3.93
CA ALA A 60 5.96 3.75 4.11
C ALA A 60 5.92 4.82 3.02
N ILE A 61 4.73 5.08 2.46
CA ILE A 61 4.47 6.21 1.58
C ILE A 61 3.63 7.22 2.36
N ILE A 62 4.19 8.39 2.65
CA ILE A 62 3.55 9.47 3.41
C ILE A 62 3.32 10.70 2.53
N GLY A 63 2.47 11.62 2.98
CA GLY A 63 2.18 12.88 2.30
C GLY A 63 0.74 13.33 2.50
N PRO A 64 0.40 14.57 2.09
CA PRO A 64 -0.94 15.12 2.26
C PRO A 64 -2.01 14.33 1.49
N SER A 65 -3.28 14.49 1.92
CA SER A 65 -4.41 13.85 1.24
C SER A 65 -4.48 14.26 -0.23
N GLY A 66 -4.76 13.30 -1.12
CA GLY A 66 -4.89 13.55 -2.55
C GLY A 66 -3.57 13.76 -3.32
N CYS A 67 -2.40 13.60 -2.69
CA CYS A 67 -1.11 13.78 -3.38
C CYS A 67 -0.66 12.60 -4.26
N GLY A 68 -1.46 11.51 -4.38
CA GLY A 68 -1.16 10.39 -5.28
C GLY A 68 -0.69 9.10 -4.62
N LYS A 69 -0.56 9.02 -3.28
CA LYS A 69 -0.06 7.83 -2.54
C LYS A 69 -0.78 6.52 -2.89
N SER A 70 -2.11 6.50 -2.71
CA SER A 70 -2.92 5.31 -3.02
C SER A 70 -2.91 4.99 -4.52
N THR A 71 -2.71 5.98 -5.39
CA THR A 71 -2.56 5.77 -6.82
C THR A 71 -1.24 5.07 -7.13
N LEU A 72 -0.13 5.54 -6.55
CA LEU A 72 1.18 4.88 -6.65
C LEU A 72 1.11 3.46 -6.08
N LEU A 73 0.52 3.28 -4.88
CA LEU A 73 0.36 1.96 -4.28
C LEU A 73 -0.39 0.99 -5.19
N ARG A 74 -1.53 1.43 -5.75
CA ARG A 74 -2.38 0.60 -6.65
C ARG A 74 -1.76 0.35 -8.02
N SER A 75 -0.76 1.12 -8.44
CA SER A 75 -0.02 0.82 -9.66
C SER A 75 0.89 -0.40 -9.48
N LEU A 76 1.36 -0.70 -8.27
CA LEU A 76 2.24 -1.83 -8.01
C LEU A 76 1.57 -3.20 -8.19
N ASN A 77 0.24 -3.27 -8.17
CA ASN A 77 -0.53 -4.50 -8.44
C ASN A 77 -1.57 -4.33 -9.57
N ARG A 78 -1.45 -3.29 -10.38
CA ARG A 78 -2.34 -2.99 -11.51
C ARG A 78 -3.81 -2.79 -11.14
N MET A 79 -4.11 -2.48 -9.86
CA MET A 79 -5.49 -2.20 -9.41
C MET A 79 -6.04 -0.88 -9.93
N HIS A 80 -5.19 0.09 -10.30
CA HIS A 80 -5.62 1.34 -10.90
C HIS A 80 -6.34 1.14 -12.26
N GLU A 81 -6.01 0.06 -13.00
CA GLU A 81 -6.64 -0.30 -14.28
C GLU A 81 -8.15 -0.61 -14.16
N LEU A 82 -8.64 -0.87 -12.93
CA LEU A 82 -10.08 -1.04 -12.69
C LEU A 82 -10.86 0.28 -12.77
N VAL A 83 -10.16 1.41 -12.79
CA VAL A 83 -10.75 2.73 -12.99
C VAL A 83 -10.72 3.05 -14.50
N PRO A 84 -11.85 3.40 -15.12
CA PRO A 84 -11.89 3.75 -16.54
C PRO A 84 -10.97 4.94 -16.87
N ASN A 85 -10.49 4.97 -18.12
CA ASN A 85 -9.67 6.05 -18.67
C ASN A 85 -8.37 6.31 -17.88
N THR A 86 -7.71 5.25 -17.40
CA THR A 86 -6.38 5.35 -16.83
C THR A 86 -5.30 5.23 -17.89
N ARG A 87 -4.23 5.99 -17.72
CA ARG A 87 -3.02 5.90 -18.53
C ARG A 87 -1.81 5.85 -17.62
N ILE A 88 -0.85 4.99 -17.96
CA ILE A 88 0.42 4.86 -17.28
C ILE A 88 1.56 5.06 -18.28
N ASP A 89 2.66 5.65 -17.82
CA ASP A 89 3.91 5.82 -18.55
C ASP A 89 5.08 5.58 -17.59
N GLY A 90 6.24 5.18 -18.09
CA GLY A 90 7.36 4.73 -17.28
C GLY A 90 7.33 3.21 -17.07
N ARG A 91 8.10 2.71 -16.08
CA ARG A 91 8.26 1.27 -15.84
C ARG A 91 8.07 0.93 -14.36
N VAL A 92 7.50 -0.24 -14.10
CA VAL A 92 7.45 -0.86 -12.77
C VAL A 92 7.97 -2.28 -12.91
N LEU A 93 9.19 -2.50 -12.47
CA LEU A 93 9.80 -3.84 -12.47
C LEU A 93 9.51 -4.51 -11.12
N PHE A 94 8.98 -5.70 -11.16
CA PHE A 94 8.77 -6.58 -10.01
C PHE A 94 9.71 -7.78 -10.12
N HIS A 95 10.68 -7.88 -9.21
CA HIS A 95 11.80 -8.84 -9.31
C HIS A 95 12.44 -8.86 -10.71
N GLY A 96 12.65 -7.67 -11.28
CA GLY A 96 13.28 -7.50 -12.61
C GLY A 96 12.35 -7.68 -13.81
N ASN A 97 11.07 -8.08 -13.62
CA ASN A 97 10.09 -8.26 -14.70
C ASN A 97 9.14 -7.05 -14.77
N ASP A 98 8.95 -6.50 -15.97
CA ASP A 98 8.05 -5.36 -16.16
C ASP A 98 6.60 -5.79 -15.93
N LEU A 99 5.95 -5.21 -14.90
CA LEU A 99 4.55 -5.50 -14.56
C LEU A 99 3.55 -5.15 -15.68
N TYR A 100 3.93 -4.25 -16.58
CA TYR A 100 3.09 -3.76 -17.67
C TYR A 100 3.46 -4.33 -19.03
N GLY A 101 4.35 -5.33 -19.06
CA GLY A 101 4.68 -6.05 -20.27
C GLY A 101 3.44 -6.69 -20.92
N PRO A 102 3.39 -6.76 -22.27
CA PRO A 102 2.21 -7.22 -23.00
C PRO A 102 1.80 -8.67 -22.67
N GLU A 103 2.75 -9.49 -22.24
CA GLU A 103 2.52 -10.91 -21.89
C GLU A 103 2.14 -11.11 -20.41
N ILE A 104 2.05 -10.05 -19.61
CA ILE A 104 1.81 -10.16 -18.18
C ILE A 104 0.32 -10.10 -17.87
N ASP A 105 -0.23 -11.22 -17.37
CA ASP A 105 -1.61 -11.28 -16.88
C ASP A 105 -1.74 -10.53 -15.53
N PRO A 106 -2.61 -9.49 -15.46
CA PRO A 106 -2.90 -8.78 -14.21
C PRO A 106 -3.39 -9.67 -13.06
N THR A 107 -4.02 -10.81 -13.37
CA THR A 107 -4.50 -11.76 -12.37
C THR A 107 -3.33 -12.43 -11.65
N LEU A 108 -2.30 -12.81 -12.39
CA LEU A 108 -1.08 -13.39 -11.83
C LEU A 108 -0.31 -12.37 -10.99
N VAL A 109 -0.27 -11.09 -11.43
CA VAL A 109 0.32 -9.99 -10.66
C VAL A 109 -0.40 -9.86 -9.31
N ARG A 110 -1.74 -9.78 -9.33
CA ARG A 110 -2.56 -9.61 -8.10
C ARG A 110 -2.51 -10.82 -7.16
N ARG A 111 -2.15 -11.99 -7.66
CA ARG A 111 -1.90 -13.18 -6.83
C ARG A 111 -0.61 -13.07 -6.04
N ARG A 112 0.45 -12.54 -6.66
CA ARG A 112 1.77 -12.37 -6.04
C ARG A 112 1.88 -11.09 -5.21
N ILE A 113 1.04 -10.10 -5.47
CA ILE A 113 1.05 -8.79 -4.81
C ILE A 113 -0.32 -8.57 -4.16
N GLY A 114 -0.44 -8.96 -2.90
CA GLY A 114 -1.66 -8.85 -2.10
C GLY A 114 -1.98 -7.40 -1.74
N MET A 115 -3.28 -7.12 -1.52
CA MET A 115 -3.75 -5.78 -1.14
C MET A 115 -4.68 -5.81 0.06
N VAL A 116 -4.40 -4.95 1.03
CA VAL A 116 -5.26 -4.63 2.17
C VAL A 116 -5.75 -3.19 2.01
N PHE A 117 -7.06 -3.00 2.01
CA PHE A 117 -7.69 -1.70 1.76
C PHE A 117 -7.91 -0.93 3.07
N GLN A 118 -8.06 0.38 2.95
CA GLN A 118 -8.34 1.30 4.04
C GLN A 118 -9.59 0.91 4.81
N LYS A 119 -10.68 0.61 4.10
CA LYS A 119 -11.91 0.08 4.70
C LYS A 119 -11.87 -1.44 4.65
N SER A 120 -12.03 -2.08 5.81
CA SER A 120 -12.19 -3.52 5.87
C SER A 120 -13.32 -3.98 4.95
N ASN A 121 -13.05 -5.00 4.14
CA ASN A 121 -13.96 -5.48 3.10
C ASN A 121 -14.08 -7.01 3.10
N PRO A 122 -14.44 -7.64 4.24
CA PRO A 122 -14.76 -9.06 4.21
C PRO A 122 -15.95 -9.29 3.28
N PHE A 123 -15.99 -10.43 2.60
CA PHE A 123 -17.13 -10.81 1.77
C PHE A 123 -18.34 -11.05 2.66
N PRO A 124 -19.45 -10.28 2.50
CA PRO A 124 -20.53 -10.26 3.46
C PRO A 124 -21.28 -11.59 3.62
N THR A 125 -21.36 -12.36 2.55
CA THR A 125 -22.07 -13.65 2.49
C THR A 125 -21.19 -14.84 2.88
N MET A 126 -19.91 -14.60 3.16
CA MET A 126 -18.94 -15.64 3.46
C MET A 126 -18.67 -15.74 4.97
N SER A 127 -18.43 -16.96 5.43
CA SER A 127 -17.92 -17.23 6.78
C SER A 127 -16.51 -16.67 6.97
N ILE A 128 -16.03 -16.64 8.21
CA ILE A 128 -14.63 -16.28 8.54
C ILE A 128 -13.68 -17.17 7.75
N GLN A 129 -13.86 -18.49 7.81
CA GLN A 129 -13.04 -19.45 7.07
C GLN A 129 -13.09 -19.20 5.55
N ASP A 130 -14.29 -19.03 4.99
CA ASP A 130 -14.45 -18.83 3.55
C ASP A 130 -13.79 -17.55 3.08
N ASN A 131 -13.84 -16.48 3.87
CA ASN A 131 -13.12 -15.24 3.60
C ASN A 131 -11.60 -15.47 3.48
N VAL A 132 -11.01 -16.27 4.38
CA VAL A 132 -9.57 -16.55 4.36
C VAL A 132 -9.19 -17.36 3.11
N VAL A 133 -9.94 -18.41 2.78
CA VAL A 133 -9.55 -19.35 1.74
C VAL A 133 -10.08 -19.04 0.33
N VAL A 134 -10.83 -17.95 0.16
CA VAL A 134 -11.45 -17.61 -1.13
C VAL A 134 -10.40 -17.52 -2.25
N GLY A 135 -9.26 -16.90 -2.01
CA GLY A 135 -8.17 -16.79 -2.98
C GLY A 135 -7.59 -18.16 -3.36
N LEU A 136 -7.43 -19.07 -2.40
CA LEU A 136 -6.97 -20.43 -2.64
C LEU A 136 -7.96 -21.22 -3.50
N ARG A 137 -9.26 -21.09 -3.21
CA ARG A 137 -10.33 -21.75 -4.00
C ARG A 137 -10.37 -21.23 -5.44
N LEU A 138 -10.21 -19.92 -5.64
CA LEU A 138 -10.13 -19.31 -6.96
C LEU A 138 -8.90 -19.81 -7.74
N ASN A 139 -7.81 -20.13 -7.03
CA ASN A 139 -6.61 -20.74 -7.60
C ASN A 139 -6.73 -22.27 -7.77
N GLY A 140 -7.92 -22.85 -7.59
CA GLY A 140 -8.18 -24.27 -7.85
C GLY A 140 -7.93 -25.22 -6.67
N VAL A 141 -7.52 -24.73 -5.49
CA VAL A 141 -7.32 -25.58 -4.30
C VAL A 141 -8.69 -26.06 -3.78
N ARG A 142 -8.90 -27.38 -3.73
CA ARG A 142 -10.16 -28.01 -3.31
C ARG A 142 -10.00 -28.92 -2.09
N ASP A 143 -8.79 -29.31 -1.77
CA ASP A 143 -8.51 -30.20 -0.64
C ASP A 143 -8.85 -29.51 0.68
N ARG A 144 -9.78 -30.10 1.43
CA ARG A 144 -10.27 -29.58 2.71
C ARG A 144 -9.16 -29.51 3.77
N LYS A 145 -8.24 -30.46 3.78
CA LYS A 145 -7.14 -30.50 4.74
C LYS A 145 -6.22 -29.30 4.51
N ILE A 146 -5.81 -29.07 3.25
CA ILE A 146 -5.00 -27.92 2.86
C ILE A 146 -5.71 -26.61 3.20
N LEU A 147 -7.00 -26.47 2.89
CA LEU A 147 -7.77 -25.26 3.17
C LEU A 147 -7.86 -24.98 4.69
N ASN A 148 -8.05 -26.03 5.52
CA ASN A 148 -8.09 -25.87 6.98
C ASN A 148 -6.73 -25.45 7.55
N GLU A 149 -5.65 -26.13 7.13
CA GLU A 149 -4.27 -25.79 7.55
C GLU A 149 -3.92 -24.34 7.16
N ARG A 150 -4.27 -23.94 5.95
CA ARG A 150 -4.06 -22.56 5.46
C ARG A 150 -4.91 -21.55 6.21
N THR A 151 -6.16 -21.90 6.57
CA THR A 151 -7.02 -21.05 7.40
C THR A 151 -6.37 -20.78 8.75
N GLU A 152 -5.97 -21.82 9.47
CA GLU A 152 -5.33 -21.68 10.77
C GLU A 152 -4.03 -20.88 10.66
N LYS A 153 -3.14 -21.23 9.72
CA LYS A 153 -1.88 -20.51 9.50
C LYS A 153 -2.12 -19.03 9.26
N ALA A 154 -3.01 -18.67 8.34
CA ALA A 154 -3.28 -17.29 7.98
C ALA A 154 -3.93 -16.49 9.12
N LEU A 155 -4.87 -17.10 9.88
CA LEU A 155 -5.49 -16.46 11.03
C LEU A 155 -4.50 -16.28 12.19
N ARG A 156 -3.54 -17.22 12.41
CA ARG A 156 -2.45 -17.04 13.38
C ARG A 156 -1.53 -15.90 12.95
N MET A 157 -1.11 -15.88 11.69
CA MET A 157 -0.30 -14.79 11.13
C MET A 157 -0.98 -13.44 11.24
N ALA A 158 -2.32 -13.38 11.23
CA ALA A 158 -3.10 -12.15 11.40
C ALA A 158 -3.45 -11.87 12.88
N ALA A 159 -2.86 -12.59 13.85
CA ALA A 159 -3.16 -12.50 15.28
C ALA A 159 -4.67 -12.55 15.59
N LEU A 160 -5.43 -13.37 14.83
CA LEU A 160 -6.89 -13.47 14.94
C LEU A 160 -7.37 -14.86 15.36
N TRP A 161 -6.52 -15.90 15.24
CA TRP A 161 -6.90 -17.30 15.47
C TRP A 161 -7.57 -17.54 16.80
N ASP A 162 -6.95 -17.11 17.89
CA ASP A 162 -7.45 -17.39 19.25
C ASP A 162 -8.78 -16.70 19.56
N GLU A 163 -9.11 -15.63 18.82
CA GLU A 163 -10.37 -14.91 18.96
C GLU A 163 -11.51 -15.58 18.16
N VAL A 164 -11.22 -16.38 17.11
CA VAL A 164 -12.25 -16.86 16.17
C VAL A 164 -12.23 -18.37 15.90
N LYS A 165 -11.29 -19.14 16.46
CA LYS A 165 -11.11 -20.58 16.16
C LYS A 165 -12.35 -21.41 16.39
N ASP A 166 -13.19 -21.05 17.37
CA ASP A 166 -14.43 -21.75 17.69
C ASP A 166 -15.62 -21.27 16.84
N ASP A 167 -15.45 -20.17 16.09
CA ASP A 167 -16.49 -19.45 15.37
C ASP A 167 -16.25 -19.34 13.85
N LEU A 168 -15.37 -20.16 13.27
CA LEU A 168 -14.94 -20.07 11.87
C LEU A 168 -16.09 -20.10 10.85
N ARG A 169 -17.24 -20.65 11.21
CA ARG A 169 -18.44 -20.71 10.35
C ARG A 169 -19.33 -19.47 10.46
N LYS A 170 -19.09 -18.58 11.45
CA LYS A 170 -19.83 -17.33 11.56
C LYS A 170 -19.52 -16.39 10.39
N PRO A 171 -20.46 -15.51 10.00
CA PRO A 171 -20.21 -14.51 8.96
C PRO A 171 -19.01 -13.61 9.32
N GLY A 172 -18.13 -13.32 8.37
CA GLY A 172 -17.01 -12.40 8.59
C GLY A 172 -17.46 -10.99 9.02
N MET A 173 -18.66 -10.58 8.63
CA MET A 173 -19.26 -9.30 9.02
C MET A 173 -19.68 -9.22 10.50
N SER A 174 -19.77 -10.34 11.23
CA SER A 174 -20.07 -10.34 12.66
C SER A 174 -18.90 -9.90 13.54
N LEU A 175 -17.72 -9.77 12.98
CA LEU A 175 -16.50 -9.35 13.65
C LEU A 175 -16.48 -7.83 13.90
N SER A 176 -15.74 -7.39 14.93
CA SER A 176 -15.45 -5.96 15.14
C SER A 176 -14.60 -5.38 13.99
N GLY A 177 -14.56 -4.05 13.85
CA GLY A 177 -13.81 -3.40 12.78
C GLY A 177 -12.34 -3.82 12.73
N GLY A 178 -11.65 -3.87 13.87
CA GLY A 178 -10.26 -4.34 13.96
C GLY A 178 -10.10 -5.82 13.64
N GLN A 179 -11.05 -6.67 14.05
CA GLN A 179 -11.08 -8.09 13.68
C GLN A 179 -11.34 -8.27 12.17
N GLN A 180 -12.24 -7.49 11.57
CA GLN A 180 -12.50 -7.51 10.13
C GLN A 180 -11.25 -7.11 9.35
N GLN A 181 -10.51 -6.11 9.81
CA GLN A 181 -9.27 -5.71 9.16
C GLN A 181 -8.21 -6.83 9.23
N ARG A 182 -8.03 -7.45 10.39
CA ARG A 182 -7.14 -8.62 10.53
C ARG A 182 -7.62 -9.83 9.71
N LEU A 183 -8.93 -10.01 9.54
CA LEU A 183 -9.47 -11.02 8.61
C LEU A 183 -9.11 -10.71 7.15
N CYS A 184 -9.14 -9.43 6.74
CA CYS A 184 -8.70 -9.03 5.40
C CYS A 184 -7.19 -9.24 5.22
N ILE A 185 -6.39 -9.05 6.25
CA ILE A 185 -4.95 -9.38 6.23
C ILE A 185 -4.77 -10.91 6.12
N ALA A 186 -5.48 -11.70 6.95
CA ALA A 186 -5.46 -13.17 6.87
C ALA A 186 -5.80 -13.66 5.46
N ARG A 187 -6.83 -13.09 4.82
CA ARG A 187 -7.20 -13.38 3.43
C ARG A 187 -6.07 -13.09 2.45
N ALA A 188 -5.37 -11.97 2.65
CA ALA A 188 -4.27 -11.56 1.77
C ALA A 188 -3.05 -12.49 1.92
N VAL A 189 -2.68 -12.88 3.15
CA VAL A 189 -1.51 -13.76 3.39
C VAL A 189 -1.78 -15.23 3.10
N ALA A 190 -3.06 -15.67 3.09
CA ALA A 190 -3.42 -17.07 2.85
C ALA A 190 -2.92 -17.63 1.50
N VAL A 191 -2.79 -16.78 0.49
CA VAL A 191 -2.28 -17.13 -0.84
C VAL A 191 -0.76 -17.07 -0.93
N GLU A 192 -0.07 -16.70 0.16
CA GLU A 192 1.39 -16.55 0.26
C GLU A 192 1.94 -15.62 -0.84
N PRO A 193 1.56 -14.33 -0.85
CA PRO A 193 2.08 -13.36 -1.82
C PRO A 193 3.55 -13.05 -1.53
N ASP A 194 4.27 -12.47 -2.48
CA ASP A 194 5.62 -11.94 -2.25
C ASP A 194 5.61 -10.59 -1.57
N VAL A 195 4.57 -9.79 -1.85
CA VAL A 195 4.41 -8.42 -1.36
C VAL A 195 3.00 -8.19 -0.82
N LEU A 196 2.92 -7.42 0.26
CA LEU A 196 1.67 -6.91 0.82
C LEU A 196 1.62 -5.39 0.66
N LEU A 197 0.63 -4.91 -0.08
CA LEU A 197 0.29 -3.51 -0.19
C LEU A 197 -0.80 -3.18 0.83
N MET A 198 -0.61 -2.12 1.62
CA MET A 198 -1.55 -1.71 2.66
C MET A 198 -1.93 -0.24 2.48
N ASP A 199 -3.17 0.04 2.11
CA ASP A 199 -3.69 1.40 1.92
C ASP A 199 -4.38 1.86 3.21
N GLU A 200 -3.69 2.63 4.05
CA GLU A 200 -4.16 3.16 5.34
C GLU A 200 -4.83 2.11 6.27
N PRO A 201 -4.18 0.97 6.56
CA PRO A 201 -4.83 -0.21 7.15
C PRO A 201 -5.39 0.00 8.56
N ALA A 202 -5.04 1.06 9.26
CA ALA A 202 -5.47 1.34 10.63
C ALA A 202 -6.26 2.66 10.78
N SER A 203 -6.53 3.39 9.68
CA SER A 203 -7.12 4.74 9.74
C SER A 203 -8.53 4.81 10.33
N ALA A 204 -9.29 3.71 10.30
CA ALA A 204 -10.66 3.62 10.81
C ALA A 204 -10.76 2.81 12.11
N LEU A 205 -9.64 2.52 12.76
CA LEU A 205 -9.57 1.68 13.95
C LEU A 205 -9.34 2.49 15.23
N ASP A 206 -9.76 1.93 16.34
CA ASP A 206 -9.42 2.46 17.67
C ASP A 206 -7.91 2.25 17.99
N PRO A 207 -7.37 2.93 19.01
CA PRO A 207 -5.93 2.86 19.32
C PRO A 207 -5.43 1.45 19.63
N ILE A 208 -6.25 0.61 20.29
CA ILE A 208 -5.85 -0.77 20.65
C ILE A 208 -5.77 -1.63 19.41
N ALA A 209 -6.78 -1.54 18.52
CA ALA A 209 -6.77 -2.25 17.26
C ALA A 209 -5.64 -1.76 16.33
N THR A 210 -5.32 -0.45 16.36
CA THR A 210 -4.19 0.13 15.62
C THR A 210 -2.87 -0.47 16.08
N MET A 211 -2.62 -0.55 17.40
CA MET A 211 -1.40 -1.17 17.93
C MET A 211 -1.25 -2.62 17.46
N LYS A 212 -2.32 -3.41 17.50
CA LYS A 212 -2.31 -4.81 17.02
C LYS A 212 -1.95 -4.91 15.52
N ILE A 213 -2.39 -3.96 14.69
CA ILE A 213 -2.02 -3.92 13.27
C ILE A 213 -0.54 -3.54 13.11
N GLU A 214 -0.02 -2.62 13.92
CA GLU A 214 1.40 -2.23 13.88
C GLU A 214 2.33 -3.39 14.29
N GLU A 215 2.01 -4.09 15.37
CA GLU A 215 2.71 -5.31 15.80
C GLU A 215 2.68 -6.37 14.69
N LEU A 216 1.51 -6.58 14.09
CA LEU A 216 1.33 -7.52 12.99
C LEU A 216 2.19 -7.17 11.76
N ILE A 217 2.32 -5.91 11.40
CA ILE A 217 3.20 -5.47 10.30
C ILE A 217 4.66 -5.87 10.58
N TRP A 218 5.14 -5.70 11.83
CA TRP A 218 6.47 -6.11 12.25
C TRP A 218 6.71 -7.62 12.13
N GLU A 219 5.73 -8.43 12.51
CA GLU A 219 5.81 -9.88 12.37
C GLU A 219 5.81 -10.31 10.90
N LEU A 220 4.93 -9.70 10.09
CA LEU A 220 4.78 -10.05 8.68
C LEU A 220 5.99 -9.68 7.82
N LYS A 221 6.76 -8.63 8.16
CA LYS A 221 7.93 -8.23 7.36
C LYS A 221 9.01 -9.30 7.30
N THR A 222 9.06 -10.23 8.26
CA THR A 222 10.02 -11.35 8.25
C THR A 222 9.82 -12.26 7.04
N ASN A 223 8.59 -12.33 6.51
CA ASN A 223 8.21 -13.21 5.40
C ASN A 223 7.81 -12.46 4.14
N TYR A 224 7.42 -11.19 4.25
CA TYR A 224 6.85 -10.40 3.16
C TYR A 224 7.57 -9.06 3.00
N THR A 225 7.62 -8.57 1.80
CA THR A 225 7.88 -7.14 1.55
C THR A 225 6.58 -6.38 1.77
N ILE A 226 6.61 -5.27 2.49
CA ILE A 226 5.41 -4.48 2.80
C ILE A 226 5.54 -3.06 2.28
N VAL A 227 4.52 -2.60 1.55
CA VAL A 227 4.39 -1.18 1.18
C VAL A 227 3.13 -0.65 1.82
N ILE A 228 3.26 0.32 2.71
CA ILE A 228 2.14 0.90 3.45
C ILE A 228 1.94 2.37 3.09
N VAL A 229 0.72 2.75 2.76
CA VAL A 229 0.30 4.17 2.72
C VAL A 229 -0.29 4.53 4.06
N THR A 230 0.16 5.62 4.64
CA THR A 230 -0.45 6.20 5.85
C THR A 230 -0.34 7.72 5.85
N HIS A 231 -1.33 8.38 6.43
CA HIS A 231 -1.27 9.82 6.74
C HIS A 231 -0.82 10.07 8.19
N ASN A 232 -0.68 9.01 9.00
CA ASN A 232 -0.21 9.09 10.38
C ASN A 232 1.32 8.92 10.40
N MET A 233 2.03 10.05 10.61
CA MET A 233 3.49 10.10 10.65
C MET A 233 4.08 9.28 11.80
N GLN A 234 3.40 9.24 12.96
CA GLN A 234 3.87 8.44 14.08
C GLN A 234 3.79 6.95 13.77
N GLN A 235 2.74 6.51 13.08
CA GLN A 235 2.63 5.13 12.59
C GLN A 235 3.76 4.83 11.61
N ALA A 236 3.98 5.68 10.59
CA ALA A 236 5.08 5.48 9.64
C ALA A 236 6.42 5.34 10.37
N GLY A 237 6.73 6.25 11.31
CA GLY A 237 7.97 6.21 12.10
C GLY A 237 8.14 4.95 12.95
N ARG A 238 7.03 4.30 13.39
CA ARG A 238 7.11 3.07 14.19
C ARG A 238 7.25 1.81 13.35
N VAL A 239 6.56 1.73 12.20
CA VAL A 239 6.42 0.47 11.48
C VAL A 239 7.34 0.32 10.26
N SER A 240 7.90 1.40 9.72
CA SER A 240 8.66 1.33 8.47
C SER A 240 10.16 1.39 8.65
N ASP A 241 10.86 0.71 7.74
CA ASP A 241 12.32 0.78 7.59
C ASP A 241 12.72 1.93 6.66
N TYR A 242 11.92 2.13 5.60
CA TYR A 242 12.09 3.22 4.63
C TYR A 242 10.83 4.06 4.52
N THR A 243 11.00 5.34 4.25
CA THR A 243 9.89 6.27 4.07
C THR A 243 10.04 7.07 2.78
N ALA A 244 8.97 7.09 1.97
CA ALA A 244 8.81 7.88 0.76
C ALA A 244 7.85 9.03 1.03
N PHE A 245 8.28 10.28 0.95
CA PHE A 245 7.43 11.44 1.05
C PHE A 245 6.95 11.89 -0.33
N MET A 246 5.64 11.92 -0.53
CA MET A 246 5.01 12.36 -1.77
C MET A 246 4.28 13.69 -1.60
N TYR A 247 4.42 14.56 -2.62
CA TYR A 247 3.70 15.82 -2.72
C TYR A 247 3.28 16.12 -4.15
N MET A 248 2.02 16.46 -4.39
CA MET A 248 1.46 16.80 -5.70
C MET A 248 1.80 15.81 -6.84
N GLY A 249 1.79 14.52 -6.52
CA GLY A 249 2.08 13.44 -7.46
C GLY A 249 3.56 13.10 -7.62
N GLN A 250 4.46 13.85 -7.02
CA GLN A 250 5.92 13.66 -7.12
C GLN A 250 6.48 13.01 -5.84
N LEU A 251 7.53 12.22 -5.99
CA LEU A 251 8.38 11.80 -4.89
C LEU A 251 9.30 12.96 -4.53
N VAL A 252 9.19 13.46 -3.31
CA VAL A 252 10.02 14.58 -2.82
C VAL A 252 11.28 14.07 -2.16
N GLU A 253 11.16 13.02 -1.35
CA GLU A 253 12.29 12.43 -0.64
C GLU A 253 12.01 10.95 -0.36
N PHE A 254 13.06 10.13 -0.42
CA PHE A 254 13.04 8.73 -0.04
C PHE A 254 14.32 8.38 0.73
N GLY A 255 14.20 7.59 1.77
CA GLY A 255 15.37 7.16 2.56
C GLY A 255 14.98 6.33 3.77
N ASP A 256 15.98 6.02 4.60
CA ASP A 256 15.80 5.40 5.92
C ASP A 256 14.81 6.21 6.75
N THR A 257 13.88 5.51 7.41
CA THR A 257 12.80 6.16 8.17
C THR A 257 13.33 7.06 9.27
N ASN A 258 14.35 6.62 10.01
CA ASN A 258 14.93 7.45 11.09
C ASN A 258 15.57 8.73 10.52
N GLN A 259 16.25 8.61 9.37
CA GLN A 259 16.85 9.76 8.69
C GLN A 259 15.77 10.73 8.22
N ILE A 260 14.70 10.26 7.55
CA ILE A 260 13.59 11.09 7.07
C ILE A 260 12.93 11.85 8.23
N PHE A 261 12.68 11.20 9.37
CA PHE A 261 11.99 11.82 10.51
C PHE A 261 12.89 12.68 11.41
N SER A 262 14.21 12.43 11.45
CA SER A 262 15.13 13.17 12.31
C SER A 262 15.93 14.25 11.59
N ARG A 263 16.32 14.01 10.33
CA ARG A 263 17.19 14.89 9.53
C ARG A 263 16.83 14.83 8.05
N PRO A 264 15.63 15.27 7.66
CA PRO A 264 15.21 15.27 6.25
C PRO A 264 16.16 16.16 5.43
N LYS A 265 16.50 15.70 4.22
CA LYS A 265 17.36 16.44 3.27
C LYS A 265 16.58 17.56 2.57
N GLN A 266 15.26 17.37 2.41
CA GLN A 266 14.39 18.29 1.70
C GLN A 266 13.62 19.18 2.68
N LYS A 267 13.65 20.49 2.47
CA LYS A 267 12.91 21.46 3.28
C LYS A 267 11.41 21.16 3.33
N ARG A 268 10.83 20.71 2.20
CA ARG A 268 9.41 20.34 2.14
C ARG A 268 9.08 19.14 3.04
N THR A 269 9.97 18.18 3.14
CA THR A 269 9.82 17.02 4.05
C THR A 269 9.86 17.51 5.51
N GLU A 270 10.80 18.37 5.85
CA GLU A 270 10.90 18.97 7.19
C GLU A 270 9.62 19.74 7.56
N ASP A 271 9.12 20.59 6.66
CA ASP A 271 7.91 21.37 6.89
C ASP A 271 6.68 20.47 7.08
N TYR A 272 6.58 19.37 6.31
CA TYR A 272 5.50 18.40 6.44
C TYR A 272 5.55 17.65 7.79
N ILE A 273 6.72 17.14 8.18
CA ILE A 273 6.90 16.37 9.42
C ILE A 273 6.70 17.24 10.66
N THR A 274 7.14 18.51 10.60
CA THR A 274 6.99 19.45 11.72
C THR A 274 5.63 20.14 11.79
N GLY A 275 4.70 19.80 10.88
CA GLY A 275 3.37 20.42 10.83
C GLY A 275 3.35 21.87 10.36
N ARG A 276 4.44 22.36 9.78
CA ARG A 276 4.56 23.73 9.22
C ARG A 276 4.14 23.80 7.74
N PHE A 277 3.49 22.78 7.28
CA PHE A 277 3.05 22.62 5.90
C PHE A 277 1.70 23.34 5.70
N GLY A 278 1.69 24.48 5.06
CA GLY A 278 0.51 25.30 4.79
C GLY A 278 0.69 26.16 3.55
#